data_a3ac0ab0ee6e8a7bfce8fefaf9e613de
#
_entry.id   a3ac0ab0ee6e8a7bfce8fefaf9e613de
#
_cell.length_a   1.000
_cell.length_b   1.000
_cell.length_c   1.000
_cell.angle_alpha   90.00
_cell.angle_beta   90.00
_cell.angle_gamma   90.00
#
_symmetry.space_group_name_H-M   'P 1'
#
loop_
_entity.id
_entity.type
_entity.pdbx_description
1 polymer ?
#
loop_
_entity_poly.entity_id
_entity_poly.type
_entity_poly.pdbx_seq_one_letter_code
_entity_poly.pdbx_strand_id
1 'polypeptide(L)'
;MAIGDIRFTWTERKCLHRCLIIAIAANGLIGLTLFCLGMFTSFSIAGKLRLDERNLFQLAFKTLTLYGLYVFVHNLLGAKLCYNYFHYAEGPWMNLRLFAWTMLGLFVVLVGCFMASISVSTAEHLALQIRDTLREGMKRYYTDVTWKRRIDDMQIRMRCCGIDSFDDWHKTYWLQRDLLVLDSPDILKYAELDGRVTPPVVPWSCCRMDAKGPCYHDPLQLPNPEQNSTYETLNARGCLVVVKTALNGTLYSAAVLIVFLFVFQVGVTVLSRLDFTAARNAVALGNRWRGAPGWLYGRLDFGNASGPNLCQIDRKNSGRGDSLIDLRPLVYSSDTD
;
A
#
# COMPACT_ATOMS: atom_id res chain seq x y z
N MET A 1 -29.74 -12.69 -24.57
CA MET A 1 -29.25 -13.74 -23.65
C MET A 1 -28.60 -13.04 -22.48
N ALA A 2 -28.84 -13.47 -21.26
CA ALA A 2 -28.13 -13.01 -20.07
C ALA A 2 -26.87 -13.87 -19.88
N ILE A 3 -25.76 -13.26 -19.50
CA ILE A 3 -24.50 -13.95 -19.19
C ILE A 3 -24.41 -14.10 -17.69
N GLY A 4 -24.11 -15.34 -17.23
CA GLY A 4 -24.02 -15.65 -15.81
C GLY A 4 -25.39 -15.70 -15.11
N ASP A 5 -26.41 -16.21 -15.77
CA ASP A 5 -27.75 -16.40 -15.20
C ASP A 5 -27.73 -17.50 -14.13
N ILE A 6 -27.98 -17.14 -12.89
CA ILE A 6 -28.00 -18.01 -11.71
C ILE A 6 -29.32 -17.79 -10.99
N ARG A 7 -30.09 -18.86 -10.72
CA ARG A 7 -31.28 -18.76 -9.88
C ARG A 7 -30.89 -18.88 -8.41
N PHE A 8 -31.31 -17.87 -7.64
CA PHE A 8 -31.08 -17.84 -6.20
C PHE A 8 -32.41 -18.12 -5.48
N THR A 9 -32.38 -19.07 -4.55
CA THR A 9 -33.39 -19.19 -3.50
C THR A 9 -33.22 -18.06 -2.48
N TRP A 10 -34.21 -17.83 -1.63
CA TRP A 10 -34.10 -16.83 -0.58
C TRP A 10 -32.92 -17.13 0.39
N THR A 11 -32.70 -18.38 0.73
CA THR A 11 -31.59 -18.82 1.58
C THR A 11 -30.22 -18.54 0.95
N GLU A 12 -30.08 -18.81 -0.33
CA GLU A 12 -28.84 -18.51 -1.09
C GLU A 12 -28.59 -17.00 -1.20
N ARG A 13 -29.63 -16.19 -1.37
CA ARG A 13 -29.49 -14.73 -1.34
C ARG A 13 -29.00 -14.21 0.02
N LYS A 14 -29.50 -14.78 1.14
CA LYS A 14 -28.97 -14.46 2.47
C LYS A 14 -27.49 -14.84 2.60
N CYS A 15 -27.09 -16.00 2.04
CA CYS A 15 -25.70 -16.43 2.03
C CYS A 15 -24.84 -15.47 1.19
N LEU A 16 -25.30 -15.14 -0.02
CA LEU A 16 -24.64 -14.18 -0.91
C LEU A 16 -24.38 -12.83 -0.21
N HIS A 17 -25.40 -12.32 0.50
CA HIS A 17 -25.29 -11.09 1.26
C HIS A 17 -24.27 -11.20 2.41
N ARG A 18 -24.21 -12.30 3.14
CA ARG A 18 -23.19 -12.54 4.17
C ARG A 18 -21.78 -12.59 3.58
N CYS A 19 -21.61 -13.29 2.47
CA CYS A 19 -20.35 -13.33 1.73
C CYS A 19 -19.92 -11.94 1.27
N LEU A 20 -20.86 -11.11 0.82
CA LEU A 20 -20.60 -9.73 0.43
C LEU A 20 -20.10 -8.88 1.60
N ILE A 21 -20.74 -8.98 2.77
CA ILE A 21 -20.30 -8.26 3.99
C ILE A 21 -18.89 -8.73 4.41
N ILE A 22 -18.62 -10.04 4.39
CA ILE A 22 -17.32 -10.61 4.75
C ILE A 22 -16.24 -10.09 3.80
N ALA A 23 -16.52 -10.07 2.49
CA ALA A 23 -15.59 -9.57 1.49
C ALA A 23 -15.30 -8.06 1.63
N ILE A 24 -16.34 -7.26 1.92
CA ILE A 24 -16.18 -5.82 2.22
C ILE A 24 -15.34 -5.62 3.50
N ALA A 25 -15.60 -6.42 4.54
CA ALA A 25 -14.81 -6.35 5.77
C ALA A 25 -13.34 -6.72 5.54
N ALA A 26 -13.08 -7.77 4.74
CA ALA A 26 -11.72 -8.16 4.35
C ALA A 26 -10.99 -7.03 3.61
N ASN A 27 -11.65 -6.37 2.65
CA ASN A 27 -11.12 -5.19 1.97
C ASN A 27 -10.82 -4.04 2.95
N GLY A 28 -11.69 -3.82 3.94
CA GLY A 28 -11.48 -2.82 4.98
C GLY A 28 -10.23 -3.13 5.82
N LEU A 29 -10.03 -4.38 6.20
CA LEU A 29 -8.83 -4.82 6.93
C LEU A 29 -7.55 -4.63 6.10
N ILE A 30 -7.58 -4.94 4.80
CA ILE A 30 -6.44 -4.68 3.91
C ILE A 30 -6.16 -3.17 3.84
N GLY A 31 -7.20 -2.33 3.73
CA GLY A 31 -7.05 -0.87 3.77
C GLY A 31 -6.41 -0.37 5.07
N LEU A 32 -6.81 -0.92 6.21
CA LEU A 32 -6.22 -0.60 7.52
C LEU A 32 -4.75 -1.03 7.59
N THR A 33 -4.41 -2.22 7.09
CA THR A 33 -3.00 -2.68 7.05
C THR A 33 -2.14 -1.80 6.16
N LEU A 34 -2.64 -1.37 5.00
CA LEU A 34 -1.95 -0.40 4.13
C LEU A 34 -1.75 0.95 4.82
N PHE A 35 -2.74 1.45 5.53
CA PHE A 35 -2.63 2.66 6.34
C PHE A 35 -1.53 2.53 7.41
N CYS A 36 -1.55 1.45 8.20
CA CYS A 36 -0.55 1.20 9.23
C CYS A 36 0.86 1.05 8.64
N LEU A 37 1.00 0.35 7.50
CA LEU A 37 2.26 0.19 6.79
C LEU A 37 2.80 1.55 6.31
N GLY A 38 1.96 2.39 5.71
CA GLY A 38 2.33 3.73 5.26
C GLY A 38 2.74 4.64 6.43
N MET A 39 2.00 4.61 7.54
CA MET A 39 2.34 5.34 8.76
C MET A 39 3.67 4.87 9.35
N PHE A 40 3.84 3.57 9.51
CA PHE A 40 5.08 2.98 10.06
C PHE A 40 6.31 3.39 9.25
N THR A 41 6.24 3.29 7.92
CA THR A 41 7.35 3.69 7.04
C THR A 41 7.60 5.19 7.04
N SER A 42 6.54 6.01 7.08
CA SER A 42 6.68 7.47 7.20
C SER A 42 7.41 7.87 8.47
N PHE A 43 7.10 7.25 9.61
CA PHE A 43 7.78 7.54 10.88
C PHE A 43 9.17 6.90 11.00
N SER A 44 9.31 5.65 10.55
CA SER A 44 10.56 4.88 10.77
C SER A 44 11.65 5.26 9.78
N ILE A 45 11.32 5.56 8.54
CA ILE A 45 12.28 5.83 7.47
C ILE A 45 12.29 7.33 7.12
N ALA A 46 11.15 7.89 6.71
CA ALA A 46 11.10 9.27 6.26
C ALA A 46 11.29 10.30 7.37
N GLY A 47 10.86 9.99 8.61
CA GLY A 47 11.05 10.88 9.76
C GLY A 47 12.51 11.00 10.20
N LYS A 48 13.33 10.00 9.93
CA LYS A 48 14.76 9.97 10.27
C LYS A 48 15.65 10.50 9.15
N LEU A 49 15.33 10.12 7.92
CA LEU A 49 15.84 10.74 6.70
C LEU A 49 14.98 11.98 6.41
N ARG A 50 15.19 13.09 7.10
CA ARG A 50 14.53 14.35 6.77
C ARG A 50 15.18 14.93 5.50
N LEU A 51 14.93 14.21 4.43
CA LEU A 51 15.14 14.63 3.06
C LEU A 51 14.23 15.85 2.87
N ASP A 52 14.73 16.85 2.22
CA ASP A 52 14.05 18.14 1.97
C ASP A 52 12.55 17.94 1.66
N GLU A 53 11.67 18.81 2.17
CA GLU A 53 10.19 18.62 2.14
C GLU A 53 9.58 18.37 0.74
N ARG A 54 10.34 18.63 -0.31
CA ARG A 54 9.96 18.44 -1.72
C ARG A 54 10.21 17.02 -2.27
N ASN A 55 10.68 16.09 -1.46
CA ASN A 55 11.10 14.80 -1.99
C ASN A 55 9.94 13.86 -2.31
N LEU A 56 9.98 13.33 -3.52
CA LEU A 56 9.09 12.29 -4.07
C LEU A 56 8.89 11.12 -3.11
N PHE A 57 9.89 10.82 -2.31
CA PHE A 57 9.90 9.79 -1.27
C PHE A 57 8.86 10.02 -0.16
N GLN A 58 8.84 11.20 0.45
CA GLN A 58 7.84 11.51 1.49
C GLN A 58 6.44 11.56 0.90
N LEU A 59 6.31 12.07 -0.32
CA LEU A 59 5.05 12.11 -1.03
C LEU A 59 4.50 10.69 -1.28
N ALA A 60 5.34 9.75 -1.73
CA ALA A 60 4.93 8.38 -2.00
C ALA A 60 4.38 7.67 -0.74
N PHE A 61 5.02 7.84 0.43
CA PHE A 61 4.51 7.23 1.66
C PHE A 61 3.29 7.95 2.25
N LYS A 62 3.22 9.28 2.12
CA LYS A 62 2.01 10.03 2.48
C LYS A 62 0.83 9.63 1.61
N THR A 63 1.03 9.47 0.30
CA THR A 63 -0.04 9.02 -0.60
C THR A 63 -0.46 7.58 -0.32
N LEU A 64 0.45 6.67 0.00
CA LEU A 64 0.12 5.31 0.43
C LEU A 64 -0.71 5.30 1.71
N THR A 65 -0.33 6.13 2.69
CA THR A 65 -1.07 6.28 3.96
C THR A 65 -2.49 6.78 3.72
N LEU A 66 -2.64 7.85 2.93
CA LEU A 66 -3.95 8.43 2.59
C LEU A 66 -4.81 7.45 1.78
N TYR A 67 -4.20 6.72 0.85
CA TYR A 67 -4.88 5.69 0.08
C TYR A 67 -5.42 4.57 0.98
N GLY A 68 -4.59 4.05 1.89
CA GLY A 68 -5.01 3.02 2.86
C GLY A 68 -6.16 3.50 3.75
N LEU A 69 -6.08 4.73 4.26
CA LEU A 69 -7.16 5.35 5.05
C LEU A 69 -8.45 5.49 4.24
N TYR A 70 -8.34 5.96 3.00
CA TYR A 70 -9.50 6.08 2.11
C TYR A 70 -10.16 4.71 1.86
N VAL A 71 -9.38 3.68 1.53
CA VAL A 71 -9.89 2.32 1.31
C VAL A 71 -10.58 1.79 2.57
N PHE A 72 -10.00 2.00 3.75
CA PHE A 72 -10.61 1.60 5.01
C PHE A 72 -11.97 2.27 5.24
N VAL A 73 -12.03 3.60 5.16
CA VAL A 73 -13.27 4.38 5.36
C VAL A 73 -14.31 4.02 4.31
N HIS A 74 -13.90 3.89 3.04
CA HIS A 74 -14.77 3.46 1.94
C HIS A 74 -15.46 2.13 2.28
N ASN A 75 -14.70 1.12 2.70
CA ASN A 75 -15.27 -0.19 3.03
C ASN A 75 -16.13 -0.17 4.31
N LEU A 76 -15.82 0.65 5.31
CA LEU A 76 -16.71 0.84 6.48
C LEU A 76 -18.08 1.41 6.06
N LEU A 77 -18.07 2.43 5.21
CA LEU A 77 -19.30 3.00 4.68
C LEU A 77 -20.04 1.99 3.81
N GLY A 78 -19.32 1.20 3.00
CA GLY A 78 -19.88 0.12 2.19
C GLY A 78 -20.56 -0.96 3.03
N ALA A 79 -19.95 -1.37 4.14
CA ALA A 79 -20.53 -2.34 5.07
C ALA A 79 -21.85 -1.82 5.68
N LYS A 80 -21.87 -0.55 6.10
CA LYS A 80 -23.09 0.13 6.58
C LYS A 80 -24.18 0.20 5.50
N LEU A 81 -23.78 0.53 4.28
CA LEU A 81 -24.69 0.60 3.13
C LEU A 81 -25.29 -0.77 2.80
N CYS A 82 -24.46 -1.82 2.83
CA CYS A 82 -24.87 -3.20 2.63
C CYS A 82 -25.83 -3.67 3.73
N TYR A 83 -25.54 -3.37 5.01
CA TYR A 83 -26.42 -3.67 6.12
C TYR A 83 -27.77 -2.99 5.99
N ASN A 84 -27.81 -1.69 5.71
CA ASN A 84 -29.04 -0.91 5.51
C ASN A 84 -29.85 -1.45 4.31
N TYR A 85 -29.16 -1.81 3.23
CA TYR A 85 -29.79 -2.41 2.06
C TYR A 85 -30.58 -3.67 2.40
N PHE A 86 -30.02 -4.54 3.22
CA PHE A 86 -30.68 -5.78 3.60
C PHE A 86 -31.85 -5.59 4.55
N HIS A 87 -31.75 -4.67 5.51
CA HIS A 87 -32.73 -4.51 6.57
C HIS A 87 -33.87 -3.53 6.22
N TYR A 88 -33.55 -2.44 5.49
CA TYR A 88 -34.47 -1.31 5.32
C TYR A 88 -34.80 -0.95 3.87
N ALA A 89 -34.28 -1.68 2.88
CA ALA A 89 -34.45 -1.27 1.50
C ALA A 89 -35.87 -1.56 0.98
N GLU A 90 -36.72 -0.58 0.90
CA GLU A 90 -38.04 -0.64 0.27
C GLU A 90 -38.06 -0.03 -1.15
N GLY A 91 -36.97 0.57 -1.62
CA GLY A 91 -36.93 1.30 -2.88
C GLY A 91 -35.86 0.88 -3.88
N PRO A 92 -36.11 1.08 -5.20
CA PRO A 92 -35.16 0.72 -6.27
C PRO A 92 -33.82 1.50 -6.19
N TRP A 93 -33.84 2.69 -5.61
CA TRP A 93 -32.67 3.56 -5.48
C TRP A 93 -31.60 2.99 -4.54
N MET A 94 -31.95 2.17 -3.55
CA MET A 94 -31.00 1.59 -2.61
C MET A 94 -30.10 0.56 -3.30
N ASN A 95 -30.69 -0.25 -4.20
CA ASN A 95 -29.95 -1.22 -5.00
C ASN A 95 -28.92 -0.54 -5.89
N LEU A 96 -29.33 0.57 -6.53
CA LEU A 96 -28.44 1.34 -7.39
C LEU A 96 -27.29 1.98 -6.60
N ARG A 97 -27.56 2.49 -5.40
CA ARG A 97 -26.52 3.08 -4.53
C ARG A 97 -25.44 2.07 -4.15
N LEU A 98 -25.84 0.84 -3.75
CA LEU A 98 -24.88 -0.21 -3.41
C LEU A 98 -24.01 -0.58 -4.61
N PHE A 99 -24.62 -0.77 -5.78
CA PHE A 99 -23.87 -1.09 -7.00
C PHE A 99 -22.94 0.03 -7.43
N ALA A 100 -23.40 1.28 -7.43
CA ALA A 100 -22.57 2.44 -7.75
C ALA A 100 -21.38 2.56 -6.78
N TRP A 101 -21.59 2.27 -5.49
CA TRP A 101 -20.56 2.24 -4.49
C TRP A 101 -19.48 1.18 -4.78
N THR A 102 -19.87 -0.04 -5.18
CA THR A 102 -18.91 -1.09 -5.52
C THR A 102 -18.14 -0.77 -6.80
N MET A 103 -18.77 -0.12 -7.79
CA MET A 103 -18.09 0.36 -9.00
C MET A 103 -17.06 1.46 -8.68
N LEU A 104 -17.40 2.39 -7.80
CA LEU A 104 -16.45 3.39 -7.30
C LEU A 104 -15.26 2.72 -6.61
N GLY A 105 -15.52 1.71 -5.78
CA GLY A 105 -14.46 0.92 -5.14
C GLY A 105 -13.54 0.23 -6.14
N LEU A 106 -14.09 -0.36 -7.19
CA LEU A 106 -13.30 -0.97 -8.27
C LEU A 106 -12.39 0.06 -8.97
N PHE A 107 -12.92 1.22 -9.30
CA PHE A 107 -12.14 2.31 -9.90
C PHE A 107 -10.98 2.74 -9.00
N VAL A 108 -11.23 2.93 -7.70
CA VAL A 108 -10.19 3.31 -6.72
C VAL A 108 -9.10 2.25 -6.63
N VAL A 109 -9.46 0.97 -6.65
CA VAL A 109 -8.48 -0.11 -6.61
C VAL A 109 -7.64 -0.19 -7.88
N LEU A 110 -8.23 0.05 -9.06
CA LEU A 110 -7.49 0.17 -10.31
C LEU A 110 -6.47 1.31 -10.28
N VAL A 111 -6.85 2.46 -9.73
CA VAL A 111 -5.91 3.59 -9.50
C VAL A 111 -4.80 3.16 -8.55
N GLY A 112 -5.11 2.41 -7.48
CA GLY A 112 -4.12 1.85 -6.56
C GLY A 112 -3.13 0.91 -7.25
N CYS A 113 -3.58 0.02 -8.11
CA CYS A 113 -2.72 -0.87 -8.92
C CYS A 113 -1.78 -0.07 -9.83
N PHE A 114 -2.28 0.96 -10.48
CA PHE A 114 -1.48 1.84 -11.32
C PHE A 114 -0.40 2.57 -10.51
N MET A 115 -0.76 3.16 -9.37
CA MET A 115 0.19 3.82 -8.46
C MET A 115 1.24 2.85 -7.90
N ALA A 116 0.85 1.61 -7.56
CA ALA A 116 1.78 0.58 -7.12
C ALA A 116 2.79 0.20 -8.22
N SER A 117 2.34 0.06 -9.46
CA SER A 117 3.21 -0.22 -10.60
C SER A 117 4.24 0.88 -10.82
N ILE A 118 3.84 2.15 -10.77
CA ILE A 118 4.76 3.30 -10.86
C ILE A 118 5.75 3.28 -9.70
N SER A 119 5.29 3.04 -8.48
CA SER A 119 6.15 3.05 -7.28
C SER A 119 7.24 1.97 -7.35
N VAL A 120 6.90 0.76 -7.82
CA VAL A 120 7.88 -0.31 -8.03
C VAL A 120 8.87 0.05 -9.14
N SER A 121 8.39 0.60 -10.25
CA SER A 121 9.24 0.99 -11.39
C SER A 121 10.21 2.13 -11.03
N THR A 122 9.82 3.04 -10.14
CA THR A 122 10.66 4.18 -9.72
C THR A 122 11.57 3.88 -8.52
N ALA A 123 11.51 2.66 -7.95
CA ALA A 123 12.26 2.29 -6.75
C ALA A 123 13.80 2.47 -6.92
N GLU A 124 14.34 2.16 -8.10
CA GLU A 124 15.77 2.34 -8.38
C GLU A 124 16.16 3.84 -8.44
N HIS A 125 15.35 4.67 -9.08
CA HIS A 125 15.58 6.13 -9.09
C HIS A 125 15.54 6.72 -7.68
N LEU A 126 14.65 6.20 -6.85
CA LEU A 126 14.54 6.60 -5.45
C LEU A 126 15.80 6.22 -4.66
N ALA A 127 16.38 5.04 -4.91
CA ALA A 127 17.63 4.61 -4.29
C ALA A 127 18.81 5.51 -4.67
N LEU A 128 18.88 5.97 -5.94
CA LEU A 128 19.89 6.92 -6.40
C LEU A 128 19.75 8.28 -5.68
N GLN A 129 18.55 8.80 -5.55
CA GLN A 129 18.30 10.04 -4.81
C GLN A 129 18.71 9.94 -3.33
N ILE A 130 18.44 8.79 -2.69
CA ILE A 130 18.86 8.54 -1.32
C ILE A 130 20.39 8.55 -1.23
N ARG A 131 21.09 7.90 -2.18
CA ARG A 131 22.55 7.89 -2.25
C ARG A 131 23.14 9.28 -2.31
N ASP A 132 22.63 10.13 -3.22
CA ASP A 132 23.12 11.49 -3.39
C ASP A 132 22.84 12.35 -2.17
N THR A 133 21.69 12.16 -1.55
CA THR A 133 21.32 12.87 -0.30
C THR A 133 22.23 12.48 0.86
N LEU A 134 22.54 11.17 1.01
CA LEU A 134 23.46 10.70 2.05
C LEU A 134 24.87 11.24 1.81
N ARG A 135 25.33 11.25 0.55
CA ARG A 135 26.64 11.80 0.19
C ARG A 135 26.75 13.28 0.54
N GLU A 136 25.72 14.06 0.24
CA GLU A 136 25.68 15.48 0.59
C GLU A 136 25.60 15.68 2.11
N GLY A 137 24.84 14.87 2.81
CA GLY A 137 24.77 14.88 4.27
C GLY A 137 26.11 14.55 4.93
N MET A 138 26.87 13.57 4.39
CA MET A 138 28.20 13.24 4.88
C MET A 138 29.17 14.42 4.74
N LYS A 139 29.14 15.13 3.61
CA LYS A 139 29.98 16.34 3.41
C LYS A 139 29.67 17.43 4.42
N ARG A 140 28.39 17.55 4.84
CA ARG A 140 27.91 18.55 5.80
C ARG A 140 27.93 18.08 7.24
N TYR A 141 28.51 16.93 7.53
CA TYR A 141 28.42 16.28 8.84
C TYR A 141 28.88 17.17 10.00
N TYR A 142 29.97 17.93 9.84
CA TYR A 142 30.47 18.87 10.86
C TYR A 142 29.93 20.29 10.72
N THR A 143 29.53 20.71 9.53
CA THR A 143 29.04 22.05 9.29
C THR A 143 27.60 22.27 9.68
N ASP A 144 26.80 21.16 9.68
CA ASP A 144 25.38 21.20 10.00
C ASP A 144 25.03 20.16 11.09
N VAL A 145 24.76 20.66 12.29
CA VAL A 145 24.39 19.84 13.46
C VAL A 145 23.15 18.97 13.18
N THR A 146 22.27 19.43 12.31
CA THR A 146 21.07 18.67 11.95
C THR A 146 21.43 17.44 11.13
N TRP A 147 22.34 17.58 10.16
CA TRP A 147 22.84 16.45 9.37
C TRP A 147 23.62 15.48 10.24
N LYS A 148 24.48 15.97 11.12
CA LYS A 148 25.21 15.13 12.08
C LYS A 148 24.26 14.24 12.87
N ARG A 149 23.26 14.82 13.54
CA ARG A 149 22.28 14.08 14.34
C ARG A 149 21.53 13.04 13.53
N ARG A 150 21.17 13.34 12.28
CA ARG A 150 20.44 12.42 11.41
C ARG A 150 21.28 11.24 10.99
N ILE A 151 22.52 11.49 10.59
CA ILE A 151 23.45 10.42 10.18
C ILE A 151 23.77 9.54 11.38
N ASP A 152 24.09 10.12 12.53
CA ASP A 152 24.38 9.39 13.75
C ASP A 152 23.18 8.52 14.17
N ASP A 153 21.98 9.07 14.24
CA ASP A 153 20.77 8.33 14.59
C ASP A 153 20.48 7.20 13.61
N MET A 154 20.68 7.43 12.31
CA MET A 154 20.51 6.41 11.28
C MET A 154 21.54 5.29 11.45
N GLN A 155 22.84 5.62 11.57
CA GLN A 155 23.92 4.63 11.67
C GLN A 155 23.78 3.76 12.92
N ILE A 156 23.45 4.38 14.07
CA ILE A 156 23.22 3.65 15.32
C ILE A 156 22.01 2.73 15.22
N ARG A 157 20.86 3.25 14.79
CA ARG A 157 19.60 2.48 14.78
C ARG A 157 19.54 1.41 13.71
N MET A 158 20.13 1.68 12.54
CA MET A 158 20.14 0.71 11.43
C MET A 158 21.38 -0.18 11.44
N ARG A 159 22.31 0.03 12.39
CA ARG A 159 23.58 -0.70 12.48
C ARG A 159 24.31 -0.74 11.14
N CYS A 160 24.51 0.45 10.56
CA CYS A 160 25.15 0.63 9.26
C CYS A 160 26.20 1.72 9.34
N CYS A 161 27.12 1.80 8.37
CA CYS A 161 28.13 2.85 8.29
C CYS A 161 28.39 3.27 6.84
N GLY A 162 28.53 4.57 6.60
CA GLY A 162 28.72 5.12 5.26
C GLY A 162 27.52 4.96 4.34
N ILE A 163 27.72 5.07 3.05
CA ILE A 163 26.69 4.85 2.02
C ILE A 163 26.68 3.37 1.64
N ASP A 164 27.73 2.90 0.99
CA ASP A 164 27.90 1.51 0.57
C ASP A 164 28.75 0.70 1.58
N SER A 165 29.71 1.36 2.25
CA SER A 165 30.55 0.81 3.32
C SER A 165 31.12 1.94 4.19
N PHE A 166 31.82 1.55 5.28
CA PHE A 166 32.52 2.54 6.12
C PHE A 166 33.63 3.28 5.35
N ASP A 167 34.21 2.69 4.28
CA ASP A 167 35.24 3.32 3.43
C ASP A 167 34.79 4.60 2.75
N ASP A 168 33.49 4.82 2.64
CA ASP A 168 32.96 6.06 2.05
C ASP A 168 33.34 7.29 2.88
N TRP A 169 33.51 7.12 4.18
CA TRP A 169 33.99 8.18 5.06
C TRP A 169 35.45 8.54 4.76
N HIS A 170 36.28 7.58 4.41
CA HIS A 170 37.68 7.80 4.02
C HIS A 170 37.81 8.55 2.68
N LYS A 171 36.78 8.44 1.83
CA LYS A 171 36.75 9.09 0.50
C LYS A 171 35.98 10.40 0.47
N THR A 172 35.35 10.75 1.59
CA THR A 172 34.52 11.96 1.67
C THR A 172 35.22 13.01 2.50
N TYR A 173 35.31 14.23 1.98
CA TYR A 173 35.85 15.37 2.74
C TYR A 173 34.78 15.86 3.72
N TRP A 174 34.78 15.32 4.94
CA TRP A 174 33.81 15.62 6.01
C TRP A 174 34.44 16.27 7.24
N LEU A 175 35.79 16.10 7.45
CA LEU A 175 36.55 16.73 8.49
C LEU A 175 36.98 18.11 8.04
N GLN A 176 36.74 19.13 8.87
CA GLN A 176 37.23 20.47 8.62
C GLN A 176 38.72 20.56 8.92
N ARG A 177 39.44 21.39 8.13
CA ARG A 177 40.86 21.60 8.26
C ARG A 177 41.27 22.07 9.67
N ASP A 178 40.44 22.89 10.30
CA ASP A 178 40.67 23.45 11.62
C ASP A 178 40.63 22.42 12.75
N LEU A 179 40.12 21.22 12.46
CA LEU A 179 40.08 20.09 13.39
C LEU A 179 41.28 19.15 13.26
N LEU A 180 42.15 19.39 12.28
CA LEU A 180 43.30 18.53 11.97
C LEU A 180 44.60 19.26 12.30
N VAL A 181 45.50 18.56 13.01
CA VAL A 181 46.87 19.04 13.23
C VAL A 181 47.67 18.73 11.96
N LEU A 182 47.63 19.69 11.00
CA LEU A 182 48.20 19.53 9.67
C LEU A 182 49.71 19.28 9.64
N ASP A 183 50.43 19.67 10.69
CA ASP A 183 51.88 19.48 10.82
C ASP A 183 52.26 18.07 11.32
N SER A 184 51.26 17.21 11.65
CA SER A 184 51.53 15.86 12.07
C SER A 184 51.92 14.98 10.87
N PRO A 185 53.04 14.25 10.95
CA PRO A 185 53.51 13.38 9.87
C PRO A 185 52.49 12.25 9.55
N ASP A 186 51.66 11.88 10.52
CA ASP A 186 50.65 10.85 10.35
C ASP A 186 49.45 11.38 9.55
N ILE A 187 49.15 12.64 9.64
CA ILE A 187 48.06 13.29 8.86
C ILE A 187 48.54 13.67 7.47
N LEU A 188 49.78 14.13 7.32
CA LEU A 188 50.35 14.44 6.01
C LEU A 188 50.36 13.29 5.02
N LYS A 189 50.39 12.05 5.49
CA LYS A 189 50.27 10.84 4.64
C LYS A 189 48.95 10.76 3.89
N TYR A 190 47.90 11.41 4.38
CA TYR A 190 46.54 11.39 3.81
C TYR A 190 46.20 12.75 3.14
N ALA A 191 47.17 13.59 2.92
CA ALA A 191 46.99 14.86 2.20
C ALA A 191 47.01 14.59 0.68
N GLU A 192 45.98 15.03 -0.01
CA GLU A 192 45.88 15.04 -1.45
C GLU A 192 46.59 16.25 -2.08
N LEU A 193 46.89 16.19 -3.37
CA LEU A 193 47.57 17.27 -4.11
C LEU A 193 46.76 18.56 -4.15
N ASP A 194 45.45 18.51 -3.95
CA ASP A 194 44.56 19.66 -3.86
C ASP A 194 44.48 20.28 -2.44
N GLY A 195 45.31 19.80 -1.53
CA GLY A 195 45.38 20.26 -0.14
C GLY A 195 44.24 19.77 0.75
N ARG A 196 43.42 18.82 0.30
CA ARG A 196 42.43 18.10 1.11
C ARG A 196 43.11 17.00 1.88
N VAL A 197 42.58 16.71 3.07
CA VAL A 197 43.09 15.64 3.94
C VAL A 197 41.93 14.67 4.20
N THR A 198 42.12 13.40 3.85
CA THR A 198 41.14 12.33 4.00
C THR A 198 41.70 11.23 4.90
N PRO A 199 41.81 11.43 6.22
CA PRO A 199 42.34 10.43 7.14
C PRO A 199 41.39 9.23 7.24
N PRO A 200 41.87 8.02 7.57
CA PRO A 200 41.08 6.80 7.69
C PRO A 200 40.26 6.77 8.99
N VAL A 201 39.50 7.82 9.24
CA VAL A 201 38.68 8.02 10.45
C VAL A 201 37.23 7.96 10.05
N VAL A 202 36.39 7.33 10.88
CA VAL A 202 34.94 7.27 10.72
C VAL A 202 34.24 7.83 11.97
N PRO A 203 33.00 8.33 11.86
CA PRO A 203 32.24 8.75 13.02
C PRO A 203 32.03 7.61 14.02
N TRP A 204 32.02 7.94 15.31
CA TRP A 204 31.80 6.92 16.35
C TRP A 204 30.42 6.24 16.25
N SER A 205 29.46 6.85 15.61
CA SER A 205 28.14 6.27 15.29
C SER A 205 28.21 5.03 14.38
N CYS A 206 29.35 4.83 13.70
CA CYS A 206 29.66 3.60 12.95
C CYS A 206 30.03 2.41 13.83
N CYS A 207 30.27 2.62 15.12
CA CYS A 207 30.66 1.56 16.04
C CYS A 207 29.55 0.57 16.30
N ARG A 208 29.92 -0.70 16.36
CA ARG A 208 29.00 -1.76 16.78
C ARG A 208 28.81 -1.73 18.29
N MET A 209 27.56 -1.64 18.74
CA MET A 209 27.23 -1.63 20.17
C MET A 209 27.44 -3.00 20.85
N ASP A 210 27.55 -4.08 20.09
CA ASP A 210 27.74 -5.46 20.55
C ASP A 210 29.20 -5.94 20.43
N ALA A 211 30.12 -5.06 20.05
CA ALA A 211 31.54 -5.38 19.95
C ALA A 211 32.17 -5.61 21.35
N LYS A 212 33.00 -6.63 21.50
CA LYS A 212 33.69 -7.00 22.75
C LYS A 212 34.99 -6.21 23.00
N GLY A 213 35.19 -5.07 22.41
CA GLY A 213 36.40 -4.28 22.53
C GLY A 213 36.18 -2.81 22.20
N PRO A 214 37.22 -1.97 22.35
CA PRO A 214 37.15 -0.58 21.99
C PRO A 214 36.85 -0.44 20.49
N CYS A 215 36.03 0.53 20.15
CA CYS A 215 35.69 0.77 18.76
C CYS A 215 36.87 1.41 18.01
N TYR A 216 37.20 0.84 16.87
CA TYR A 216 38.29 1.31 16.01
C TYR A 216 37.83 2.35 15.00
N HIS A 217 37.21 3.41 15.48
CA HIS A 217 36.70 4.49 14.63
C HIS A 217 37.78 5.50 14.25
N ASP A 218 38.88 5.57 15.02
CA ASP A 218 40.02 6.45 14.79
C ASP A 218 41.34 5.67 14.97
N PRO A 219 41.88 5.11 13.89
CA PRO A 219 43.12 4.33 13.95
C PRO A 219 44.35 5.17 14.26
N LEU A 220 44.28 6.50 14.16
CA LEU A 220 45.44 7.38 14.45
C LEU A 220 45.65 7.56 15.95
N GLN A 221 44.67 7.29 16.78
CA GLN A 221 44.75 7.45 18.25
C GLN A 221 45.09 6.14 18.98
N LEU A 222 45.16 5.02 18.29
CA LEU A 222 45.42 3.73 18.92
C LEU A 222 46.92 3.41 18.98
N PRO A 223 47.45 2.97 20.13
CA PRO A 223 48.89 2.74 20.31
C PRO A 223 49.41 1.47 19.60
N ASN A 224 48.56 0.59 19.10
CA ASN A 224 48.96 -0.66 18.41
C ASN A 224 48.12 -0.91 17.15
N PRO A 225 48.64 -0.60 15.94
CA PRO A 225 47.96 -0.85 14.67
C PRO A 225 47.92 -2.34 14.23
N GLU A 226 48.58 -3.24 14.97
CA GLU A 226 48.75 -4.67 14.54
C GLU A 226 47.56 -5.57 14.85
N GLN A 227 46.51 -5.07 15.47
CA GLN A 227 45.36 -5.91 15.83
C GLN A 227 44.38 -6.04 14.66
N ASN A 228 44.52 -7.15 13.90
CA ASN A 228 43.63 -7.55 12.78
C ASN A 228 42.10 -7.60 13.12
N SER A 229 41.76 -7.37 14.37
CA SER A 229 40.36 -7.35 14.87
C SER A 229 39.63 -6.01 14.68
N THR A 230 40.24 -5.04 14.05
CA THR A 230 39.83 -3.65 14.04
C THR A 230 38.52 -3.40 13.31
N TYR A 231 38.34 -3.99 12.15
CA TYR A 231 37.12 -3.80 11.33
C TYR A 231 35.88 -4.52 11.88
N GLU A 232 36.06 -5.53 12.73
CA GLU A 232 34.93 -6.23 13.37
C GLU A 232 34.17 -5.35 14.37
N THR A 233 34.79 -4.27 14.83
CA THR A 233 34.15 -3.32 15.76
C THR A 233 33.28 -2.26 15.07
N LEU A 234 33.34 -2.17 13.75
CA LEU A 234 32.55 -1.29 12.92
C LEU A 234 31.37 -2.01 12.27
N ASN A 235 30.33 -1.25 11.97
CA ASN A 235 29.22 -1.75 11.15
C ASN A 235 29.68 -1.89 9.69
N ALA A 236 29.82 -3.13 9.21
CA ALA A 236 30.30 -3.40 7.85
C ALA A 236 29.30 -3.08 6.74
N ARG A 237 28.00 -3.01 7.07
CA ARG A 237 26.94 -2.77 6.07
C ARG A 237 26.78 -1.29 5.80
N GLY A 238 26.72 -0.91 4.51
CA GLY A 238 26.38 0.44 4.10
C GLY A 238 24.91 0.80 4.40
N CYS A 239 24.69 2.05 4.73
CA CYS A 239 23.34 2.52 5.11
C CYS A 239 22.35 2.52 3.92
N LEU A 240 22.86 2.75 2.71
CA LEU A 240 22.02 2.68 1.50
C LEU A 240 21.42 1.28 1.29
N VAL A 241 22.22 0.23 1.50
CA VAL A 241 21.75 -1.16 1.35
C VAL A 241 20.66 -1.48 2.35
N VAL A 242 20.83 -1.07 3.61
CA VAL A 242 19.82 -1.30 4.66
C VAL A 242 18.53 -0.54 4.38
N VAL A 243 18.63 0.74 4.00
CA VAL A 243 17.47 1.58 3.65
C VAL A 243 16.77 1.04 2.39
N LYS A 244 17.54 0.68 1.35
CA LYS A 244 16.99 0.10 0.10
C LYS A 244 16.24 -1.21 0.38
N THR A 245 16.78 -2.08 1.23
CA THR A 245 16.12 -3.35 1.60
C THR A 245 14.80 -3.10 2.32
N ALA A 246 14.80 -2.19 3.31
CA ALA A 246 13.58 -1.83 4.03
C ALA A 246 12.53 -1.17 3.12
N LEU A 247 12.97 -0.28 2.22
CA LEU A 247 12.13 0.40 1.24
C LEU A 247 11.49 -0.61 0.27
N ASN A 248 12.31 -1.46 -0.35
CA ASN A 248 11.82 -2.48 -1.28
C ASN A 248 10.84 -3.44 -0.57
N GLY A 249 11.16 -3.88 0.64
CA GLY A 249 10.27 -4.72 1.44
C GLY A 249 8.89 -4.06 1.64
N THR A 250 8.86 -2.76 1.93
CA THR A 250 7.61 -2.01 2.09
C THR A 250 6.83 -1.89 0.77
N LEU A 251 7.52 -1.53 -0.32
CA LEU A 251 6.89 -1.37 -1.64
C LEU A 251 6.31 -2.69 -2.14
N TYR A 252 7.06 -3.79 -2.02
CA TYR A 252 6.56 -5.12 -2.41
C TYR A 252 5.39 -5.58 -1.53
N SER A 253 5.47 -5.36 -0.22
CA SER A 253 4.37 -5.69 0.70
C SER A 253 3.10 -4.89 0.35
N ALA A 254 3.24 -3.60 0.08
CA ALA A 254 2.13 -2.76 -0.35
C ALA A 254 1.54 -3.23 -1.70
N ALA A 255 2.40 -3.56 -2.67
CA ALA A 255 1.97 -4.06 -3.98
C ALA A 255 1.19 -5.37 -3.85
N VAL A 256 1.66 -6.32 -3.05
CA VAL A 256 0.97 -7.59 -2.79
C VAL A 256 -0.40 -7.34 -2.14
N LEU A 257 -0.48 -6.47 -1.14
CA LEU A 257 -1.75 -6.11 -0.49
C LEU A 257 -2.74 -5.46 -1.48
N ILE A 258 -2.26 -4.61 -2.40
CA ILE A 258 -3.09 -3.98 -3.42
C ILE A 258 -3.61 -5.02 -4.43
N VAL A 259 -2.80 -6.03 -4.80
CA VAL A 259 -3.26 -7.14 -5.64
C VAL A 259 -4.37 -7.95 -4.95
N PHE A 260 -4.21 -8.28 -3.66
CA PHE A 260 -5.27 -8.94 -2.90
C PHE A 260 -6.53 -8.07 -2.83
N LEU A 261 -6.36 -6.77 -2.56
CA LEU A 261 -7.47 -5.82 -2.57
C LEU A 261 -8.21 -5.82 -3.92
N PHE A 262 -7.48 -5.88 -5.04
CA PHE A 262 -8.07 -5.96 -6.37
C PHE A 262 -8.91 -7.23 -6.56
N VAL A 263 -8.36 -8.40 -6.20
CA VAL A 263 -9.07 -9.67 -6.32
C VAL A 263 -10.35 -9.68 -5.49
N PHE A 264 -10.28 -9.25 -4.22
CA PHE A 264 -11.47 -9.15 -3.37
C PHE A 264 -12.47 -8.14 -3.89
N GLN A 265 -12.02 -6.99 -4.41
CA GLN A 265 -12.91 -5.96 -4.94
C GLN A 265 -13.65 -6.41 -6.20
N VAL A 266 -12.98 -7.16 -7.09
CA VAL A 266 -13.64 -7.82 -8.23
C VAL A 266 -14.73 -8.75 -7.71
N GLY A 267 -14.42 -9.59 -6.71
CA GLY A 267 -15.39 -10.46 -6.05
C GLY A 267 -16.59 -9.67 -5.49
N VAL A 268 -16.34 -8.61 -4.73
CA VAL A 268 -17.39 -7.72 -4.19
C VAL A 268 -18.26 -7.16 -5.30
N THR A 269 -17.66 -6.72 -6.41
CA THR A 269 -18.40 -6.14 -7.55
C THR A 269 -19.28 -7.19 -8.22
N VAL A 270 -18.76 -8.41 -8.43
CA VAL A 270 -19.52 -9.54 -9.01
C VAL A 270 -20.69 -9.94 -8.10
N LEU A 271 -20.44 -10.14 -6.81
CA LEU A 271 -21.47 -10.53 -5.83
C LEU A 271 -22.54 -9.44 -5.70
N SER A 272 -22.13 -8.17 -5.62
CA SER A 272 -23.05 -7.02 -5.58
C SER A 272 -23.92 -6.94 -6.84
N ARG A 273 -23.35 -7.22 -8.01
CA ARG A 273 -24.10 -7.21 -9.26
C ARG A 273 -25.14 -8.35 -9.33
N LEU A 274 -24.78 -9.54 -8.90
CA LEU A 274 -25.69 -10.67 -8.81
C LEU A 274 -26.84 -10.40 -7.83
N ASP A 275 -26.52 -9.87 -6.65
CA ASP A 275 -27.55 -9.53 -5.66
C ASP A 275 -28.47 -8.39 -6.16
N PHE A 276 -27.91 -7.36 -6.81
CA PHE A 276 -28.66 -6.27 -7.41
C PHE A 276 -29.68 -6.77 -8.44
N THR A 277 -29.26 -7.64 -9.38
CA THR A 277 -30.14 -8.16 -10.45
C THR A 277 -31.16 -9.13 -9.89
N ALA A 278 -30.79 -9.99 -8.95
CA ALA A 278 -31.72 -10.92 -8.28
C ALA A 278 -32.76 -10.17 -7.44
N ALA A 279 -32.36 -9.13 -6.70
CA ALA A 279 -33.29 -8.32 -5.91
C ALA A 279 -34.30 -7.57 -6.79
N ARG A 280 -33.84 -6.96 -7.90
CA ARG A 280 -34.69 -6.27 -8.87
C ARG A 280 -35.72 -7.21 -9.48
N ASN A 281 -35.28 -8.43 -9.85
CA ASN A 281 -36.19 -9.43 -10.44
C ASN A 281 -37.20 -9.98 -9.42
N ALA A 282 -36.81 -10.16 -8.15
CA ALA A 282 -37.69 -10.57 -7.08
C ALA A 282 -38.82 -9.54 -6.83
N VAL A 283 -38.47 -8.25 -6.85
CA VAL A 283 -39.48 -7.17 -6.75
C VAL A 283 -40.40 -7.17 -7.95
N ALA A 284 -39.90 -7.35 -9.18
CA ALA A 284 -40.72 -7.45 -10.39
C ALA A 284 -41.67 -8.65 -10.38
N LEU A 285 -41.34 -9.75 -9.68
CA LEU A 285 -42.19 -10.90 -9.44
C LEU A 285 -43.20 -10.72 -8.29
N GLY A 286 -43.30 -9.50 -7.73
CA GLY A 286 -44.28 -9.14 -6.70
C GLY A 286 -43.94 -9.60 -5.28
N ASN A 287 -42.82 -10.26 -5.05
CA ASN A 287 -42.42 -10.69 -3.71
C ASN A 287 -40.90 -10.64 -3.52
N ARG A 288 -40.43 -9.68 -2.73
CA ARG A 288 -39.01 -9.47 -2.42
C ARG A 288 -38.32 -10.70 -1.78
N TRP A 289 -39.07 -11.50 -1.04
CA TRP A 289 -38.59 -12.65 -0.30
C TRP A 289 -38.60 -13.96 -1.12
N ARG A 290 -38.99 -13.87 -2.39
CA ARG A 290 -39.00 -14.99 -3.31
C ARG A 290 -37.62 -15.22 -3.96
N GLY A 291 -37.32 -16.43 -4.34
CA GLY A 291 -36.21 -16.77 -5.22
C GLY A 291 -36.34 -16.07 -6.57
N ALA A 292 -35.27 -15.54 -7.11
CA ALA A 292 -35.27 -14.89 -8.40
C ALA A 292 -33.94 -15.10 -9.14
N PRO A 293 -33.91 -15.05 -10.49
CA PRO A 293 -32.70 -15.15 -11.26
C PRO A 293 -31.87 -13.86 -11.11
N GLY A 294 -30.56 -14.01 -10.94
CA GLY A 294 -29.58 -12.94 -11.01
C GLY A 294 -28.64 -13.17 -12.18
N TRP A 295 -28.11 -12.11 -12.78
CA TRP A 295 -27.13 -12.18 -13.87
C TRP A 295 -26.08 -11.07 -13.77
N LEU A 296 -24.91 -11.34 -14.36
CA LEU A 296 -23.82 -10.36 -14.43
C LEU A 296 -24.06 -9.33 -15.53
N TYR A 297 -24.51 -9.80 -16.69
CA TYR A 297 -24.71 -8.97 -17.87
C TYR A 297 -25.98 -9.40 -18.62
N GLY A 298 -26.88 -8.46 -18.97
CA GLY A 298 -28.14 -8.76 -19.61
C GLY A 298 -28.67 -7.62 -20.49
N ARG A 299 -29.68 -7.92 -21.33
CA ARG A 299 -30.26 -6.95 -22.26
C ARG A 299 -30.90 -5.71 -21.58
N LEU A 300 -31.36 -5.86 -20.35
CA LEU A 300 -31.93 -4.75 -19.56
C LEU A 300 -30.91 -3.68 -19.17
N ASP A 301 -29.61 -4.03 -19.22
CA ASP A 301 -28.55 -3.08 -18.89
C ASP A 301 -28.36 -1.98 -19.96
N PHE A 302 -28.88 -2.20 -21.16
CA PHE A 302 -28.82 -1.26 -22.30
C PHE A 302 -30.12 -0.49 -22.56
N GLY A 303 -31.04 -0.46 -21.62
CA GLY A 303 -32.29 0.30 -21.75
C GLY A 303 -33.33 -0.30 -22.70
N ASN A 304 -33.07 -1.48 -23.30
CA ASN A 304 -34.07 -2.16 -24.12
C ASN A 304 -35.07 -2.90 -23.23
N ALA A 305 -36.30 -2.48 -23.25
CA ALA A 305 -37.44 -3.04 -22.51
C ALA A 305 -37.79 -4.50 -22.87
N SER A 306 -37.17 -5.08 -23.89
CA SER A 306 -37.38 -6.47 -24.35
C SER A 306 -36.38 -7.45 -23.68
N GLY A 307 -36.27 -7.40 -22.35
CA GLY A 307 -35.64 -8.49 -21.58
C GLY A 307 -36.45 -9.80 -21.79
N PRO A 308 -35.85 -10.98 -21.57
CA PRO A 308 -36.61 -12.22 -21.59
C PRO A 308 -37.76 -12.09 -20.60
N ASN A 309 -39.00 -12.29 -21.09
CA ASN A 309 -40.20 -12.25 -20.22
C ASN A 309 -39.91 -13.17 -19.03
N LEU A 310 -39.81 -12.59 -17.81
CA LEU A 310 -39.59 -13.34 -16.57
C LEU A 310 -40.60 -14.50 -16.45
N CYS A 311 -41.79 -14.36 -17.03
CA CYS A 311 -42.80 -15.43 -17.20
C CYS A 311 -42.36 -16.56 -18.12
N GLN A 312 -41.55 -16.35 -19.17
CA GLN A 312 -41.07 -17.43 -20.04
C GLN A 312 -39.97 -18.27 -19.37
N ILE A 313 -39.17 -17.64 -18.52
CA ILE A 313 -38.15 -18.32 -17.73
C ILE A 313 -38.79 -19.26 -16.69
N ASP A 314 -39.91 -18.83 -16.07
CA ASP A 314 -40.65 -19.64 -15.11
C ASP A 314 -41.35 -20.81 -15.80
N ARG A 315 -41.91 -20.63 -17.01
CA ARG A 315 -42.64 -21.65 -17.77
C ARG A 315 -41.71 -22.76 -18.27
N LYS A 316 -40.47 -22.47 -18.62
CA LYS A 316 -39.52 -23.47 -19.15
C LYS A 316 -39.00 -24.43 -18.06
N ASN A 317 -39.15 -24.09 -16.78
CA ASN A 317 -38.68 -24.92 -15.66
C ASN A 317 -39.80 -25.44 -14.75
N SER A 318 -41.06 -25.05 -14.99
CA SER A 318 -42.23 -25.56 -14.27
C SER A 318 -42.67 -26.98 -14.70
N GLY A 319 -41.89 -27.64 -15.58
CA GLY A 319 -42.09 -29.05 -15.93
C GLY A 319 -41.72 -30.07 -14.83
N ARG A 320 -41.33 -29.59 -13.63
CA ARG A 320 -41.12 -30.39 -12.43
C ARG A 320 -42.05 -29.87 -11.32
N GLY A 321 -43.22 -30.44 -11.28
CA GLY A 321 -44.23 -30.54 -10.25
C GLY A 321 -44.14 -29.57 -9.05
N ASP A 322 -44.56 -28.32 -9.23
CA ASP A 322 -45.08 -27.50 -8.14
C ASP A 322 -46.21 -26.62 -8.65
N SER A 323 -47.30 -26.61 -7.89
CA SER A 323 -48.62 -26.10 -8.18
C SER A 323 -48.66 -24.71 -8.80
N LEU A 324 -49.49 -24.57 -9.85
CA LEU A 324 -49.96 -23.36 -10.50
C LEU A 324 -50.38 -22.30 -9.47
N ILE A 325 -49.63 -21.19 -9.40
CA ILE A 325 -50.13 -19.93 -8.87
C ILE A 325 -50.31 -19.00 -10.05
N ASP A 326 -51.56 -18.61 -10.23
CA ASP A 326 -52.09 -17.74 -11.26
C ASP A 326 -51.36 -16.36 -11.26
N LEU A 327 -50.49 -16.13 -12.24
CA LEU A 327 -49.80 -14.89 -12.44
C LEU A 327 -50.54 -14.01 -13.44
N ARG A 328 -51.44 -13.17 -12.98
CA ARG A 328 -51.95 -12.07 -13.80
C ARG A 328 -50.83 -11.08 -14.11
N PRO A 329 -50.68 -10.61 -15.35
CA PRO A 329 -49.70 -9.54 -15.67
C PRO A 329 -50.12 -8.23 -15.01
N LEU A 330 -49.26 -7.73 -14.11
CA LEU A 330 -49.36 -6.32 -13.67
C LEU A 330 -48.97 -5.44 -14.86
N VAL A 331 -49.98 -4.92 -15.54
CA VAL A 331 -49.85 -3.81 -16.48
C VAL A 331 -49.48 -2.56 -15.62
N TYR A 332 -48.28 -2.09 -15.79
CA TYR A 332 -47.87 -0.81 -15.22
C TYR A 332 -48.54 0.28 -16.09
N SER A 333 -49.63 0.82 -15.62
CA SER A 333 -50.25 2.04 -16.16
C SER A 333 -49.30 3.21 -15.87
N SER A 334 -48.76 3.79 -16.92
CA SER A 334 -48.12 5.08 -16.85
C SER A 334 -49.23 6.12 -16.86
N ASP A 335 -49.75 6.52 -15.71
CA ASP A 335 -50.51 7.76 -15.61
C ASP A 335 -49.52 8.88 -15.33
N THR A 336 -49.38 9.71 -16.36
CA THR A 336 -48.97 11.10 -16.32
C THR A 336 -50.07 11.90 -15.60
N ASP A 337 -49.66 12.57 -14.49
CA ASP A 337 -50.08 13.93 -14.15
C ASP A 337 -49.01 14.61 -13.29
#